data_ea0de5213ba9c42250ebe2df65e458e9
#
_entry.id   ea0de5213ba9c42250ebe2df65e458e9
#
_cell.length_a   1.000
_cell.length_b   1.000
_cell.length_c   1.000
_cell.angle_alpha   90.00
_cell.angle_beta   90.00
_cell.angle_gamma   90.00
#
_symmetry.space_group_name_H-M   'P 1'
#
loop_
_entity.id
_entity.type
_entity.pdbx_description
1 polymer ?
#
loop_
_entity_poly.entity_id
_entity_poly.type
_entity_poly.pdbx_seq_one_letter_code
_entity_poly.pdbx_strand_id
1 'polypeptide(L)'
;MILAAIPRIDTFLMDKPNPFEQRYFMFEQYRTIFDELGIPLASLTNTRGVEEFCDACEGLILPGSSKDIFPEYYGRERLEGKNYIVDEYKDDRVILEQFVKKNKPIFGICGGLQTLNVYFGGTLKQKISGHDCVVHSIKIEKDSFLYRAYGRENVEINSYHCQAIDDLAPEFRVTAVAEDGTIEAIEKGNIVAFQWHPEVMLDTKLFKKFIEEFF
;
A
#
# COMPACT_ATOMS: atom_id res chain seq x y z
N MET A 1 -3.42 -21.77 -0.28
CA MET A 1 -3.59 -20.30 -0.30
C MET A 1 -2.50 -19.69 -1.15
N ILE A 2 -2.84 -18.80 -2.07
CA ILE A 2 -1.92 -18.00 -2.89
C ILE A 2 -2.34 -16.55 -2.71
N LEU A 3 -1.39 -15.64 -2.43
CA LEU A 3 -1.68 -14.23 -2.39
C LEU A 3 -1.20 -13.54 -3.66
N ALA A 4 -2.01 -12.63 -4.17
CA ALA A 4 -1.59 -11.71 -5.22
C ALA A 4 -0.68 -10.63 -4.65
N ALA A 5 0.33 -10.20 -5.40
CA ALA A 5 1.10 -9.01 -5.10
C ALA A 5 1.35 -8.22 -6.39
N ILE A 6 1.05 -6.93 -6.38
CA ILE A 6 1.22 -6.09 -7.57
C ILE A 6 2.69 -5.67 -7.68
N PRO A 7 3.40 -5.98 -8.78
CA PRO A 7 4.77 -5.53 -8.98
C PRO A 7 4.81 -4.03 -9.26
N ARG A 8 5.92 -3.38 -8.91
CA ARG A 8 6.13 -1.95 -9.11
C ARG A 8 7.03 -1.67 -10.30
N ILE A 9 6.93 -0.48 -10.88
CA ILE A 9 7.74 -0.08 -12.03
C ILE A 9 9.00 0.61 -11.55
N ASP A 10 10.16 0.04 -11.89
CA ASP A 10 11.45 0.69 -11.68
C ASP A 10 11.70 1.73 -12.77
N THR A 11 12.01 2.95 -12.34
CA THR A 11 12.39 4.07 -13.21
C THR A 11 13.77 4.61 -12.87
N PHE A 12 14.54 3.90 -12.06
CA PHE A 12 15.81 4.40 -11.48
C PHE A 12 16.89 4.72 -12.53
N LEU A 13 16.78 4.20 -13.75
CA LEU A 13 17.71 4.44 -14.84
C LEU A 13 17.24 5.52 -15.84
N MET A 14 16.15 6.24 -15.51
CA MET A 14 15.51 7.14 -16.48
C MET A 14 15.94 8.61 -16.30
N ASP A 15 17.21 8.91 -16.50
CA ASP A 15 17.62 10.29 -16.86
C ASP A 15 17.09 10.67 -18.27
N LYS A 16 16.73 9.67 -19.08
CA LYS A 16 16.02 9.83 -20.36
C LYS A 16 15.02 8.68 -20.50
N PRO A 17 13.78 8.95 -20.91
CA PRO A 17 12.80 7.90 -21.11
C PRO A 17 13.24 6.94 -22.22
N ASN A 18 13.81 5.80 -21.82
CA ASN A 18 14.05 4.68 -22.70
C ASN A 18 12.97 3.62 -22.39
N PRO A 19 12.02 3.37 -23.30
CA PRO A 19 10.93 2.44 -23.07
C PRO A 19 11.39 0.99 -22.85
N PHE A 20 12.63 0.66 -23.18
CA PHE A 20 13.23 -0.66 -22.93
C PHE A 20 13.84 -0.81 -21.53
N GLU A 21 13.86 0.24 -20.72
CA GLU A 21 14.46 0.23 -19.38
C GLU A 21 13.42 0.15 -18.25
N GLN A 22 12.13 0.17 -18.56
CA GLN A 22 11.09 -0.07 -17.56
C GLN A 22 11.10 -1.54 -17.14
N ARG A 23 11.21 -1.77 -15.82
CA ARG A 23 11.22 -3.12 -15.24
C ARG A 23 10.13 -3.22 -14.20
N TYR A 24 9.47 -4.35 -14.16
CA TYR A 24 8.67 -4.71 -12.99
C TYR A 24 9.58 -5.33 -11.94
N PHE A 25 9.41 -4.93 -10.69
CA PHE A 25 10.17 -5.45 -9.57
C PHE A 25 9.29 -5.64 -8.33
N MET A 26 9.81 -6.45 -7.42
CA MET A 26 9.30 -6.59 -6.05
C MET A 26 10.50 -6.61 -5.11
N PHE A 27 10.38 -5.96 -3.95
CA PHE A 27 11.44 -5.97 -2.96
C PHE A 27 11.70 -7.36 -2.41
N GLU A 28 12.98 -7.69 -2.19
CA GLU A 28 13.43 -8.97 -1.65
C GLU A 28 12.80 -9.31 -0.29
N GLN A 29 12.43 -8.30 0.50
CA GLN A 29 11.78 -8.45 1.79
C GLN A 29 10.44 -9.18 1.69
N TYR A 30 9.68 -8.97 0.62
CA TYR A 30 8.44 -9.74 0.40
C TYR A 30 8.75 -11.23 0.22
N ARG A 31 9.77 -11.58 -0.57
CA ARG A 31 10.18 -12.97 -0.72
C ARG A 31 10.57 -13.57 0.64
N THR A 32 11.40 -12.87 1.40
CA THR A 32 11.86 -13.34 2.73
C THR A 32 10.69 -13.60 3.67
N ILE A 33 9.76 -12.65 3.80
CA ILE A 33 8.60 -12.77 4.69
C ILE A 33 7.68 -13.92 4.25
N PHE A 34 7.36 -14.00 2.98
CA PHE A 34 6.40 -15.00 2.50
C PHE A 34 7.01 -16.40 2.37
N ASP A 35 8.33 -16.53 2.18
CA ASP A 35 9.06 -17.80 2.34
C ASP A 35 8.98 -18.30 3.79
N GLU A 36 9.18 -17.42 4.78
CA GLU A 36 9.05 -17.74 6.21
C GLU A 36 7.62 -18.18 6.56
N LEU A 37 6.62 -17.53 5.98
CA LEU A 37 5.21 -17.87 6.19
C LEU A 37 4.76 -19.10 5.41
N GLY A 38 5.55 -19.60 4.45
CA GLY A 38 5.20 -20.73 3.59
C GLY A 38 4.07 -20.42 2.61
N ILE A 39 3.93 -19.15 2.20
CA ILE A 39 2.84 -18.67 1.34
C ILE A 39 3.39 -18.18 0.00
N PRO A 40 3.00 -18.80 -1.13
CA PRO A 40 3.41 -18.31 -2.44
C PRO A 40 2.75 -16.96 -2.78
N LEU A 41 3.55 -16.06 -3.36
CA LEU A 41 3.09 -14.83 -3.99
C LEU A 41 2.99 -15.03 -5.51
N ALA A 42 1.87 -14.60 -6.09
CA ALA A 42 1.67 -14.51 -7.53
C ALA A 42 1.58 -13.06 -7.98
N SER A 43 2.16 -12.72 -9.13
CA SER A 43 2.15 -11.36 -9.67
C SER A 43 1.55 -11.31 -11.06
N LEU A 44 0.75 -10.28 -11.32
CA LEU A 44 0.18 -9.97 -12.62
C LEU A 44 0.86 -8.73 -13.20
N THR A 45 1.51 -8.87 -14.36
CA THR A 45 2.25 -7.77 -15.01
C THR A 45 1.45 -7.02 -16.09
N ASN A 46 0.20 -7.41 -16.29
CA ASN A 46 -0.74 -6.73 -17.19
C ASN A 46 -2.17 -6.89 -16.67
N THR A 47 -3.11 -6.12 -17.23
CA THR A 47 -4.52 -6.13 -16.78
C THR A 47 -5.42 -7.13 -17.53
N ARG A 48 -4.85 -7.90 -18.48
CA ARG A 48 -5.61 -8.98 -19.14
C ARG A 48 -5.66 -10.20 -18.24
N GLY A 49 -6.83 -10.84 -18.15
CA GLY A 49 -7.03 -12.01 -17.29
C GLY A 49 -7.00 -11.68 -15.80
N VAL A 50 -7.26 -10.42 -15.44
CA VAL A 50 -7.27 -9.98 -14.03
C VAL A 50 -8.36 -10.67 -13.22
N GLU A 51 -9.46 -11.03 -13.85
CA GLU A 51 -10.57 -11.73 -13.19
C GLU A 51 -10.15 -13.16 -12.82
N GLU A 52 -9.60 -13.90 -13.76
CA GLU A 52 -9.09 -15.26 -13.55
C GLU A 52 -7.92 -15.28 -12.56
N PHE A 53 -7.04 -14.27 -12.64
CA PHE A 53 -5.96 -14.11 -11.68
C PHE A 53 -6.49 -13.84 -10.27
N CYS A 54 -7.47 -12.96 -10.14
CA CYS A 54 -8.14 -12.72 -8.87
C CYS A 54 -8.82 -13.98 -8.33
N ASP A 55 -9.43 -14.81 -9.19
CA ASP A 55 -10.03 -16.08 -8.77
C ASP A 55 -9.02 -17.08 -8.22
N ALA A 56 -7.82 -17.10 -8.79
CA ALA A 56 -6.74 -17.98 -8.35
C ALA A 56 -6.06 -17.54 -7.04
N CYS A 57 -6.28 -16.31 -6.58
CA CYS A 57 -5.65 -15.76 -5.38
C CYS A 57 -6.68 -15.52 -4.28
N GLU A 58 -6.35 -15.81 -3.03
CA GLU A 58 -7.25 -15.60 -1.90
C GLU A 58 -7.25 -14.17 -1.37
N GLY A 59 -6.20 -13.39 -1.59
CA GLY A 59 -6.07 -11.99 -1.14
C GLY A 59 -5.05 -11.21 -1.93
N LEU A 60 -4.92 -9.93 -1.64
CA LEU A 60 -4.06 -8.98 -2.34
C LEU A 60 -3.09 -8.28 -1.38
N ILE A 61 -1.81 -8.31 -1.70
CA ILE A 61 -0.79 -7.39 -1.19
C ILE A 61 -0.64 -6.26 -2.20
N LEU A 62 -0.90 -5.03 -1.77
CA LEU A 62 -0.74 -3.82 -2.55
C LEU A 62 0.49 -3.05 -2.03
N PRO A 63 1.67 -3.24 -2.62
CA PRO A 63 2.93 -2.72 -2.12
C PRO A 63 3.04 -1.20 -2.21
N GLY A 64 4.05 -0.66 -1.52
CA GLY A 64 4.48 0.72 -1.69
C GLY A 64 4.93 1.03 -3.12
N SER A 65 4.82 2.30 -3.51
CA SER A 65 5.30 2.80 -4.78
C SER A 65 6.14 4.06 -4.58
N SER A 66 7.19 4.21 -5.38
CA SER A 66 7.93 5.47 -5.53
C SER A 66 7.25 6.44 -6.49
N LYS A 67 6.12 6.05 -7.08
CA LYS A 67 5.35 6.88 -8.02
C LYS A 67 4.15 7.48 -7.31
N ASP A 68 4.00 8.80 -7.49
CA ASP A 68 2.84 9.50 -6.97
C ASP A 68 1.59 9.19 -7.79
N ILE A 69 0.46 9.05 -7.12
CA ILE A 69 -0.84 8.99 -7.79
C ILE A 69 -1.10 10.35 -8.45
N PHE A 70 -1.51 10.35 -9.70
CA PHE A 70 -1.80 11.58 -10.43
C PHE A 70 -2.96 12.33 -9.75
N PRO A 71 -2.79 13.62 -9.42
CA PRO A 71 -3.77 14.39 -8.65
C PRO A 71 -5.14 14.48 -9.29
N GLU A 72 -5.24 14.32 -10.60
CA GLU A 72 -6.50 14.30 -11.34
C GLU A 72 -7.44 13.19 -10.87
N TYR A 73 -6.89 12.06 -10.35
CA TYR A 73 -7.69 10.95 -9.85
C TYR A 73 -8.44 11.27 -8.55
N TYR A 74 -7.99 12.30 -7.82
CA TYR A 74 -8.64 12.77 -6.59
C TYR A 74 -9.00 14.27 -6.62
N GLY A 75 -9.18 14.83 -7.84
CA GLY A 75 -9.72 16.17 -8.06
C GLY A 75 -8.80 17.30 -7.64
N ARG A 76 -7.48 17.12 -7.70
CA ARG A 76 -6.49 18.16 -7.40
C ARG A 76 -5.66 18.50 -8.64
N GLU A 77 -5.09 19.68 -8.66
CA GLU A 77 -4.13 20.10 -9.68
C GLU A 77 -2.73 19.57 -9.34
N ARG A 78 -1.90 19.38 -10.37
CA ARG A 78 -0.50 18.98 -10.19
C ARG A 78 0.31 20.07 -9.53
N LEU A 79 1.18 19.70 -8.59
CA LEU A 79 2.14 20.64 -8.03
C LEU A 79 3.16 21.05 -9.11
N GLU A 80 3.44 22.35 -9.18
CA GLU A 80 4.48 22.89 -10.07
C GLU A 80 5.85 22.29 -9.72
N GLY A 81 6.60 21.91 -10.74
CA GLY A 81 7.94 21.34 -10.59
C GLY A 81 7.98 19.86 -10.17
N LYS A 82 6.82 19.23 -9.89
CA LYS A 82 6.75 17.80 -9.61
C LYS A 82 6.52 17.01 -10.90
N ASN A 83 7.30 15.96 -11.10
CA ASN A 83 7.24 15.16 -12.32
C ASN A 83 6.42 13.89 -12.12
N TYR A 84 5.28 13.80 -12.82
CA TYR A 84 4.40 12.62 -12.85
C TYR A 84 4.68 11.82 -14.11
N ILE A 85 5.61 10.86 -14.02
CA ILE A 85 6.17 10.14 -15.19
C ILE A 85 5.38 8.87 -15.51
N VAL A 86 4.98 8.11 -14.49
CA VAL A 86 4.36 6.79 -14.64
C VAL A 86 3.07 6.75 -13.85
N ASP A 87 2.01 6.36 -14.52
CA ASP A 87 0.68 6.19 -13.93
C ASP A 87 0.46 4.72 -13.52
N GLU A 88 1.03 4.32 -12.38
CA GLU A 88 0.78 2.98 -11.83
C GLU A 88 -0.65 2.82 -11.33
N TYR A 89 -1.27 3.90 -10.80
CA TYR A 89 -2.62 3.86 -10.26
C TYR A 89 -3.66 3.38 -11.28
N LYS A 90 -3.47 3.71 -12.55
CA LYS A 90 -4.36 3.27 -13.63
C LYS A 90 -4.52 1.76 -13.67
N ASP A 91 -3.42 1.03 -13.56
CA ASP A 91 -3.41 -0.45 -13.61
C ASP A 91 -3.74 -1.05 -12.24
N ASP A 92 -3.21 -0.49 -11.16
CA ASP A 92 -3.54 -0.88 -9.78
C ASP A 92 -5.06 -0.86 -9.54
N ARG A 93 -5.74 0.19 -10.01
CA ARG A 93 -7.19 0.33 -9.88
C ARG A 93 -7.96 -0.82 -10.54
N VAL A 94 -7.53 -1.28 -11.71
CA VAL A 94 -8.19 -2.38 -12.44
C VAL A 94 -8.05 -3.69 -11.66
N ILE A 95 -6.88 -3.94 -11.10
CA ILE A 95 -6.63 -5.14 -10.29
C ILE A 95 -7.40 -5.05 -8.97
N LEU A 96 -7.27 -3.93 -8.26
CA LEU A 96 -7.94 -3.67 -6.99
C LEU A 96 -9.45 -3.84 -7.08
N GLU A 97 -10.07 -3.35 -8.17
CA GLU A 97 -11.50 -3.47 -8.40
C GLU A 97 -12.00 -4.92 -8.34
N GLN A 98 -11.24 -5.89 -8.87
CA GLN A 98 -11.64 -7.31 -8.85
C GLN A 98 -11.59 -7.89 -7.44
N PHE A 99 -10.53 -7.56 -6.66
CA PHE A 99 -10.42 -8.03 -5.28
C PHE A 99 -11.51 -7.41 -4.38
N VAL A 100 -11.82 -6.13 -4.56
CA VAL A 100 -12.91 -5.45 -3.84
C VAL A 100 -14.27 -6.04 -4.20
N LYS A 101 -14.58 -6.23 -5.49
CA LYS A 101 -15.85 -6.85 -5.95
C LYS A 101 -16.06 -8.26 -5.38
N LYS A 102 -14.99 -9.04 -5.26
CA LYS A 102 -15.04 -10.41 -4.73
C LYS A 102 -14.85 -10.45 -3.21
N ASN A 103 -14.84 -9.30 -2.55
CA ASN A 103 -14.66 -9.14 -1.09
C ASN A 103 -13.46 -9.92 -0.54
N LYS A 104 -12.34 -9.93 -1.30
CA LYS A 104 -11.10 -10.60 -0.87
C LYS A 104 -10.27 -9.71 0.02
N PRO A 105 -9.55 -10.27 1.02
CA PRO A 105 -8.69 -9.50 1.92
C PRO A 105 -7.61 -8.72 1.17
N ILE A 106 -7.35 -7.48 1.63
CA ILE A 106 -6.35 -6.59 1.02
C ILE A 106 -5.45 -6.00 2.09
N PHE A 107 -4.14 -6.07 1.87
CA PHE A 107 -3.10 -5.50 2.70
C PHE A 107 -2.36 -4.42 1.91
N GLY A 108 -2.57 -3.14 2.25
CA GLY A 108 -1.96 -1.98 1.58
C GLY A 108 -0.74 -1.45 2.33
N ILE A 109 0.31 -1.08 1.60
CA ILE A 109 1.57 -0.56 2.16
C ILE A 109 1.95 0.75 1.46
N CYS A 110 2.18 1.82 2.19
CA CYS A 110 2.64 3.13 1.72
C CYS A 110 1.81 3.64 0.53
N GLY A 111 2.31 3.60 -0.70
CA GLY A 111 1.54 3.90 -1.90
C GLY A 111 0.27 3.06 -2.03
N GLY A 112 0.27 1.81 -1.51
CA GLY A 112 -0.92 0.96 -1.46
C GLY A 112 -2.02 1.50 -0.55
N LEU A 113 -1.68 2.08 0.60
CA LEU A 113 -2.65 2.80 1.45
C LEU A 113 -3.23 4.01 0.68
N GLN A 114 -2.37 4.77 0.01
CA GLN A 114 -2.79 5.95 -0.76
C GLN A 114 -3.70 5.55 -1.93
N THR A 115 -3.36 4.46 -2.64
CA THR A 115 -4.19 3.87 -3.71
C THR A 115 -5.57 3.48 -3.19
N LEU A 116 -5.65 2.81 -2.04
CA LEU A 116 -6.92 2.45 -1.41
C LEU A 116 -7.74 3.69 -1.05
N ASN A 117 -7.13 4.68 -0.42
CA ASN A 117 -7.82 5.91 -0.05
C ASN A 117 -8.41 6.61 -1.29
N VAL A 118 -7.63 6.78 -2.35
CA VAL A 118 -8.09 7.42 -3.59
C VAL A 118 -9.16 6.57 -4.30
N TYR A 119 -8.99 5.26 -4.35
CA TYR A 119 -9.97 4.35 -4.97
C TYR A 119 -11.36 4.45 -4.31
N PHE A 120 -11.41 4.61 -2.99
CA PHE A 120 -12.67 4.75 -2.24
C PHE A 120 -13.13 6.21 -2.07
N GLY A 121 -12.52 7.16 -2.80
CA GLY A 121 -12.98 8.55 -2.91
C GLY A 121 -12.34 9.55 -1.92
N GLY A 122 -11.25 9.17 -1.27
CA GLY A 122 -10.43 10.08 -0.47
C GLY A 122 -9.45 10.91 -1.32
N THR A 123 -8.73 11.82 -0.67
CA THR A 123 -7.74 12.70 -1.30
C THR A 123 -6.37 12.61 -0.62
N LEU A 124 -5.33 13.15 -1.27
CA LEU A 124 -3.96 13.14 -0.77
C LEU A 124 -3.39 14.55 -0.62
N LYS A 125 -2.63 14.76 0.45
CA LYS A 125 -1.63 15.83 0.55
C LYS A 125 -0.46 15.46 -0.37
N GLN A 126 -0.25 16.25 -1.42
CA GLN A 126 0.78 15.96 -2.43
C GLN A 126 2.21 16.17 -1.91
N LYS A 127 2.37 16.85 -0.77
CA LYS A 127 3.66 17.07 -0.12
C LYS A 127 3.47 17.28 1.37
N ILE A 128 4.19 16.49 2.15
CA ILE A 128 4.39 16.67 3.59
C ILE A 128 5.89 16.69 3.91
N SER A 129 6.26 17.03 5.12
CA SER A 129 7.64 17.01 5.62
C SER A 129 7.70 16.20 6.92
N GLY A 130 8.89 15.72 7.28
CA GLY A 130 9.11 15.01 8.54
C GLY A 130 8.82 13.50 8.48
N HIS A 131 8.47 12.96 7.30
CA HIS A 131 8.12 11.55 7.10
C HIS A 131 9.01 10.82 6.07
N ASP A 132 10.10 11.45 5.63
CA ASP A 132 11.03 10.84 4.68
C ASP A 132 12.34 10.44 5.36
N CYS A 133 12.70 9.16 5.26
CA CYS A 133 13.92 8.57 5.84
C CYS A 133 14.03 8.77 7.37
N VAL A 134 12.94 8.63 8.10
CA VAL A 134 12.90 8.79 9.57
C VAL A 134 12.29 7.57 10.25
N VAL A 135 12.42 7.53 11.58
CA VAL A 135 11.67 6.63 12.47
C VAL A 135 10.88 7.51 13.43
N HIS A 136 9.61 7.21 13.63
CA HIS A 136 8.77 7.91 14.59
C HIS A 136 7.75 6.97 15.25
N SER A 137 7.15 7.43 16.35
CA SER A 137 6.10 6.71 17.03
C SER A 137 4.74 6.99 16.43
N ILE A 138 3.88 5.97 16.43
CA ILE A 138 2.46 6.09 16.11
C ILE A 138 1.61 5.71 17.31
N LYS A 139 0.42 6.31 17.39
CA LYS A 139 -0.60 5.93 18.37
C LYS A 139 -1.67 5.10 17.68
N ILE A 140 -1.91 3.90 18.21
CA ILE A 140 -2.80 2.87 17.65
C ILE A 140 -4.12 2.85 18.43
N GLU A 141 -5.23 2.75 17.71
CA GLU A 141 -6.58 2.57 18.28
C GLU A 141 -6.78 1.14 18.82
N LYS A 142 -7.35 1.01 20.04
CA LYS A 142 -7.41 -0.26 20.79
C LYS A 142 -8.24 -1.37 20.14
N ASP A 143 -9.26 -1.05 19.39
CA ASP A 143 -10.14 -2.03 18.72
C ASP A 143 -9.76 -2.30 17.29
N SER A 144 -8.54 -1.89 16.88
CA SER A 144 -8.02 -2.01 15.52
C SER A 144 -7.35 -3.36 15.26
N PHE A 145 -7.19 -3.70 13.97
CA PHE A 145 -6.34 -4.79 13.52
C PHE A 145 -4.91 -4.65 14.07
N LEU A 146 -4.34 -3.44 14.00
CA LEU A 146 -2.99 -3.15 14.51
C LEU A 146 -2.84 -3.44 16.00
N TYR A 147 -3.83 -3.07 16.80
CA TYR A 147 -3.79 -3.36 18.23
C TYR A 147 -3.83 -4.87 18.48
N ARG A 148 -4.63 -5.63 17.72
CA ARG A 148 -4.64 -7.10 17.80
C ARG A 148 -3.31 -7.73 17.35
N ALA A 149 -2.59 -7.07 16.43
CA ALA A 149 -1.28 -7.51 15.99
C ALA A 149 -0.17 -7.21 17.00
N TYR A 150 -0.12 -6.00 17.55
CA TYR A 150 0.99 -5.56 18.39
C TYR A 150 0.73 -5.67 19.90
N GLY A 151 -0.52 -5.60 20.36
CA GLY A 151 -0.91 -5.66 21.78
C GLY A 151 -0.54 -4.41 22.56
N ARG A 152 -0.29 -3.28 21.91
CA ARG A 152 0.13 -2.00 22.53
C ARG A 152 -0.31 -0.81 21.71
N GLU A 153 -0.48 0.35 22.37
CA GLU A 153 -0.97 1.59 21.74
C GLU A 153 0.12 2.42 21.06
N ASN A 154 1.39 2.24 21.42
CA ASN A 154 2.48 3.01 20.83
C ASN A 154 3.51 2.06 20.21
N VAL A 155 3.87 2.31 18.98
CA VAL A 155 4.84 1.53 18.19
C VAL A 155 5.73 2.49 17.41
N GLU A 156 7.02 2.21 17.36
CA GLU A 156 7.94 2.90 16.44
C GLU A 156 7.88 2.24 15.07
N ILE A 157 7.81 3.05 14.04
CA ILE A 157 7.76 2.64 12.63
C ILE A 157 8.80 3.38 11.81
N ASN A 158 9.21 2.78 10.69
CA ASN A 158 9.97 3.50 9.66
C ASN A 158 9.03 4.41 8.84
N SER A 159 9.58 5.42 8.18
CA SER A 159 8.79 6.33 7.36
C SER A 159 9.61 6.77 6.14
N TYR A 160 9.06 6.52 4.94
CA TYR A 160 9.69 6.80 3.65
C TYR A 160 8.66 7.39 2.68
N HIS A 161 7.92 8.41 3.11
CA HIS A 161 6.88 9.00 2.27
C HIS A 161 6.87 10.54 2.36
N CYS A 162 6.54 11.15 1.22
CA CYS A 162 6.39 12.59 1.08
C CYS A 162 4.92 13.00 0.83
N GLN A 163 4.03 12.03 0.68
CA GLN A 163 2.58 12.22 0.56
C GLN A 163 1.86 11.53 1.72
N ALA A 164 0.66 11.99 2.03
CA ALA A 164 -0.19 11.39 3.07
C ALA A 164 -1.67 11.56 2.69
N ILE A 165 -2.56 10.87 3.40
CA ILE A 165 -4.00 11.10 3.30
C ILE A 165 -4.31 12.55 3.72
N ASP A 166 -5.11 13.25 2.91
CA ASP A 166 -5.72 14.55 3.22
C ASP A 166 -7.15 14.33 3.74
N ASP A 167 -8.07 13.99 2.84
CA ASP A 167 -9.41 13.54 3.24
C ASP A 167 -9.44 12.01 3.22
N LEU A 168 -9.83 11.42 4.35
CA LEU A 168 -10.03 9.97 4.43
C LEU A 168 -11.27 9.57 3.62
N ALA A 169 -11.15 8.50 2.85
CA ALA A 169 -12.28 7.92 2.15
C ALA A 169 -13.38 7.50 3.14
N PRO A 170 -14.68 7.80 2.84
CA PRO A 170 -15.79 7.70 3.81
C PRO A 170 -15.99 6.31 4.43
N GLU A 171 -15.56 5.26 3.74
CA GLU A 171 -15.76 3.88 4.19
C GLU A 171 -14.67 3.36 5.13
N PHE A 172 -13.55 4.09 5.26
CA PHE A 172 -12.46 3.71 6.13
C PHE A 172 -12.57 4.35 7.52
N ARG A 173 -11.92 3.74 8.50
CA ARG A 173 -11.61 4.36 9.77
C ARG A 173 -10.09 4.48 9.96
N VAL A 174 -9.66 5.53 10.63
CA VAL A 174 -8.27 5.70 11.06
C VAL A 174 -8.00 4.74 12.20
N THR A 175 -6.87 4.03 12.14
CA THR A 175 -6.47 3.07 13.19
C THR A 175 -5.09 3.36 13.78
N ALA A 176 -4.31 4.24 13.15
CA ALA A 176 -3.11 4.82 13.77
C ALA A 176 -2.81 6.21 13.19
N VAL A 177 -2.22 7.06 14.05
CA VAL A 177 -1.76 8.40 13.69
C VAL A 177 -0.36 8.66 14.26
N ALA A 178 0.44 9.45 13.55
CA ALA A 178 1.68 10.05 14.05
C ALA A 178 1.40 11.21 15.02
N GLU A 179 2.42 11.70 15.72
CA GLU A 179 2.29 12.80 16.68
C GLU A 179 1.79 14.10 16.04
N ASP A 180 2.15 14.34 14.78
CA ASP A 180 1.72 15.53 14.01
C ASP A 180 0.31 15.39 13.41
N GLY A 181 -0.38 14.26 13.67
CA GLY A 181 -1.73 13.97 13.18
C GLY A 181 -1.76 13.33 11.80
N THR A 182 -0.62 13.00 11.20
CA THR A 182 -0.57 12.26 9.93
C THR A 182 -1.20 10.89 10.12
N ILE A 183 -2.12 10.52 9.21
CA ILE A 183 -2.77 9.20 9.21
C ILE A 183 -1.76 8.17 8.75
N GLU A 184 -1.49 7.19 9.63
CA GLU A 184 -0.51 6.15 9.40
C GLU A 184 -1.13 4.77 9.15
N ALA A 185 -2.37 4.55 9.57
CA ALA A 185 -3.09 3.32 9.24
C ALA A 185 -4.59 3.54 9.14
N ILE A 186 -5.20 2.77 8.23
CA ILE A 186 -6.63 2.73 7.99
C ILE A 186 -7.12 1.29 7.87
N GLU A 187 -8.38 1.04 8.19
CA GLU A 187 -9.02 -0.25 7.96
C GLU A 187 -10.50 -0.12 7.57
N LYS A 188 -11.01 -1.14 6.85
CA LYS A 188 -12.40 -1.31 6.44
C LYS A 188 -12.69 -2.79 6.23
N GLY A 189 -13.40 -3.43 7.16
CA GLY A 189 -13.70 -4.87 7.05
C GLY A 189 -12.44 -5.72 6.96
N ASN A 190 -12.22 -6.38 5.83
CA ASN A 190 -11.04 -7.20 5.54
C ASN A 190 -9.94 -6.45 4.76
N ILE A 191 -9.99 -5.13 4.70
CA ILE A 191 -8.97 -4.27 4.11
C ILE A 191 -8.22 -3.56 5.24
N VAL A 192 -6.91 -3.72 5.29
CA VAL A 192 -6.02 -3.02 6.22
C VAL A 192 -4.88 -2.38 5.45
N ALA A 193 -4.50 -1.16 5.82
CA ALA A 193 -3.42 -0.48 5.11
C ALA A 193 -2.60 0.44 6.04
N PHE A 194 -1.31 0.53 5.73
CA PHE A 194 -0.28 1.17 6.55
C PHE A 194 0.55 2.12 5.69
N GLN A 195 0.87 3.30 6.21
CA GLN A 195 1.65 4.29 5.48
C GLN A 195 3.15 4.00 5.54
N TRP A 196 3.61 3.30 6.58
CA TRP A 196 5.01 2.84 6.69
C TRP A 196 5.27 1.55 5.91
N HIS A 197 6.51 1.07 5.98
CA HIS A 197 6.99 -0.12 5.29
C HIS A 197 7.28 -1.28 6.27
N PRO A 198 6.28 -2.07 6.68
CA PRO A 198 6.49 -3.24 7.55
C PRO A 198 7.38 -4.30 6.90
N GLU A 199 7.40 -4.40 5.57
CA GLU A 199 8.29 -5.31 4.85
C GLU A 199 9.76 -4.94 5.03
N VAL A 200 10.09 -3.65 5.06
CA VAL A 200 11.48 -3.19 5.30
C VAL A 200 11.93 -3.47 6.72
N MET A 201 10.99 -3.49 7.67
CA MET A 201 11.24 -3.88 9.07
C MET A 201 11.30 -5.40 9.27
N LEU A 202 11.01 -6.18 8.23
CA LEU A 202 10.81 -7.63 8.30
C LEU A 202 9.79 -8.02 9.40
N ASP A 203 8.71 -7.24 9.48
CA ASP A 203 7.64 -7.47 10.48
C ASP A 203 6.74 -8.64 10.09
N THR A 204 7.32 -9.83 10.05
CA THR A 204 6.61 -11.09 9.75
C THR A 204 5.37 -11.26 10.64
N LYS A 205 5.40 -10.74 11.87
CA LYS A 205 4.27 -10.82 12.81
C LYS A 205 3.03 -10.10 12.30
N LEU A 206 3.18 -8.92 11.69
CA LEU A 206 2.05 -8.16 11.12
C LEU A 206 1.42 -8.90 9.93
N PHE A 207 2.25 -9.42 9.02
CA PHE A 207 1.79 -10.22 7.89
C PHE A 207 1.13 -11.52 8.34
N LYS A 208 1.73 -12.22 9.32
CA LYS A 208 1.15 -13.43 9.92
C LYS A 208 -0.22 -13.16 10.53
N LYS A 209 -0.36 -12.05 11.26
CA LYS A 209 -1.65 -11.65 11.85
C LYS A 209 -2.71 -11.41 10.79
N PHE A 210 -2.36 -10.79 9.65
CA PHE A 210 -3.27 -10.62 8.53
C PHE A 210 -3.77 -11.96 7.98
N ILE A 211 -2.84 -12.91 7.81
CA ILE A 211 -3.18 -14.25 7.36
C ILE A 211 -4.13 -14.95 8.35
N GLU A 212 -3.79 -14.94 9.65
CA GLU A 212 -4.57 -15.61 10.70
C GLU A 212 -5.96 -15.02 10.89
N GLU A 213 -6.16 -13.75 10.58
CA GLU A 213 -7.43 -13.06 10.84
C GLU A 213 -8.40 -13.12 9.65
N PHE A 214 -7.88 -13.20 8.42
CA PHE A 214 -8.71 -13.06 7.23
C PHE A 214 -8.77 -14.32 6.35
N PHE A 215 -8.00 -15.38 6.68
CA PHE A 215 -7.98 -16.66 5.95
C PHE A 215 -8.12 -17.86 6.89
#